data_c16b2e7ed3c46bfeada3175e886d81a4
#
_entry.id   c16b2e7ed3c46bfeada3175e886d81a4
#
_cell.length_a   1.000
_cell.length_b   1.000
_cell.length_c   1.000
_cell.angle_alpha   90.00
_cell.angle_beta   90.00
_cell.angle_gamma   90.00
#
_symmetry.space_group_name_H-M   'P 1'
#
loop_
_entity.id
_entity.type
_entity.pdbx_description
1 polymer ?
#
loop_
_entity_poly.entity_id
_entity_poly.type
_entity_poly.pdbx_seq_one_letter_code
_entity_poly.pdbx_strand_id
1 'polypeptide(L)'
;MWWGKGIWMSELDKNTFTRGEFSRSGNNSAFSVRSDNDGVWRAAPMGVASRPEVKVEPKEKPKEEPEFRERPRRHHEPRRWPILGLILVAVQIITSVLLMISLITMNIISGRWIALVGGILTILAILSAIKLLFHKNASNASKIACGTVSVIAIVLSIFALRYTDAFNGFLNKVTERKPETKQYSVVVMDQSEIKELPELSKKNVGFLKNDEKAGNAENYLLERVQFTANFYDDADTLLKVLNTNIVDAIVLETDRMEILKEEAEDAVKNTRVIYTFEIEIAAKNAEISEKKVTKDPFVLYISGSDSRNGIKARARSDVNILAVVNPTKGKILLVSIPRDTYVQLHNTTGIKDKLTHAGVYGIDMSRDTIEDFLGVNIDYTVKVSFDTVVKVVDQLNGIVIDSDQEMNLKATGNKDKTCSYVVGKQKVDGDCALRFARERKSYKTGDRHRGENQMQVITAIVSKLSESKDYILRLPEILNIAADSFETSLTRDDISSFIRMQLNNGTNWQVESISVDGAGSMQGTYSMGANRPLYVMIPNQESVNNAVSKIREYLSV
;
A
#
# COMPACT_ATOMS: atom_id res chain seq x y z
N MET A 1 -0.99 -46.75 30.65
CA MET A 1 -2.33 -47.28 30.93
C MET A 1 -3.29 -46.59 30.01
N TRP A 2 -3.60 -47.28 28.93
CA TRP A 2 -4.91 -47.76 28.47
C TRP A 2 -5.80 -46.65 27.91
N TRP A 3 -5.96 -46.62 26.56
CA TRP A 3 -6.97 -47.14 25.63
C TRP A 3 -8.17 -46.16 25.51
N GLY A 4 -8.73 -45.86 24.37
CA GLY A 4 -8.79 -46.50 23.03
C GLY A 4 -9.52 -45.62 22.03
N LYS A 5 -9.15 -45.76 20.83
CA LYS A 5 -9.79 -46.18 19.59
C LYS A 5 -11.23 -45.76 19.30
N GLY A 6 -11.38 -45.27 18.07
CA GLY A 6 -12.55 -45.23 17.21
C GLY A 6 -12.27 -44.44 15.93
N ILE A 7 -11.70 -44.96 14.99
CA ILE A 7 -11.93 -45.49 13.62
C ILE A 7 -13.37 -45.24 13.15
N TRP A 8 -13.50 -44.49 12.05
CA TRP A 8 -14.25 -44.87 10.85
C TRP A 8 -13.71 -44.14 9.62
N MET A 9 -13.26 -44.96 8.69
CA MET A 9 -12.91 -44.69 7.29
C MET A 9 -14.16 -44.35 6.48
N SER A 10 -14.00 -43.56 5.42
CA SER A 10 -14.40 -43.96 4.09
C SER A 10 -13.66 -43.09 3.06
N GLU A 11 -12.79 -43.77 2.35
CA GLU A 11 -12.32 -43.51 1.02
C GLU A 11 -13.49 -43.31 0.05
N LEU A 12 -13.19 -42.52 -0.97
CA LEU A 12 -13.55 -42.73 -2.39
C LEU A 12 -13.11 -41.43 -3.08
N ASP A 13 -12.22 -41.45 -3.87
CA ASP A 13 -11.68 -42.12 -5.05
C ASP A 13 -11.63 -41.11 -6.21
N LYS A 14 -10.49 -41.15 -6.86
CA LYS A 14 -10.15 -40.46 -8.10
C LYS A 14 -11.16 -40.80 -9.19
N ASN A 15 -11.49 -39.82 -10.03
CA ASN A 15 -11.67 -40.14 -11.45
C ASN A 15 -11.48 -38.91 -12.36
N THR A 16 -10.42 -38.96 -13.09
CA THR A 16 -10.23 -38.53 -14.47
C THR A 16 -11.46 -38.81 -15.33
N PHE A 17 -11.90 -37.82 -16.10
CA PHE A 17 -12.73 -38.06 -17.26
C PHE A 17 -12.21 -37.34 -18.49
N THR A 18 -11.74 -38.15 -19.36
CA THR A 18 -11.47 -37.93 -20.77
C THR A 18 -12.75 -37.75 -21.57
N ARG A 19 -12.66 -36.89 -22.59
CA ARG A 19 -13.30 -36.90 -23.92
C ARG A 19 -14.46 -37.89 -24.12
N GLY A 20 -15.62 -37.33 -24.52
CA GLY A 20 -16.72 -38.08 -25.11
C GLY A 20 -17.42 -37.27 -26.18
N GLU A 21 -17.06 -37.60 -27.42
CA GLU A 21 -17.82 -37.29 -28.62
C GLU A 21 -19.22 -37.89 -28.55
N PHE A 22 -20.21 -37.15 -29.02
CA PHE A 22 -21.40 -37.79 -29.63
C PHE A 22 -21.85 -37.01 -30.87
N SER A 23 -21.84 -37.83 -31.93
CA SER A 23 -22.17 -37.59 -33.31
C SER A 23 -23.66 -37.85 -33.58
N ARG A 24 -24.11 -37.29 -34.71
CA ARG A 24 -25.20 -37.67 -35.62
C ARG A 24 -26.40 -36.77 -35.60
N SER A 25 -27.01 -36.39 -36.68
CA SER A 25 -27.03 -36.75 -38.13
C SER A 25 -27.93 -35.71 -38.77
N GLY A 26 -27.89 -35.34 -39.93
CA GLY A 26 -27.60 -35.79 -41.26
C GLY A 26 -28.20 -34.85 -42.25
N ASN A 27 -27.65 -34.89 -43.27
CA ASN A 27 -27.87 -35.05 -44.70
C ASN A 27 -27.72 -33.81 -45.55
N ASN A 28 -26.68 -33.86 -46.31
CA ASN A 28 -26.54 -34.01 -47.78
C ASN A 28 -26.85 -32.70 -48.54
N SER A 29 -26.08 -32.26 -49.46
CA SER A 29 -25.10 -32.91 -50.33
C SER A 29 -24.14 -31.87 -50.91
N ALA A 30 -22.91 -32.30 -50.97
CA ALA A 30 -21.88 -31.74 -51.81
C ALA A 30 -22.12 -32.06 -53.28
N PHE A 31 -21.70 -31.21 -54.19
CA PHE A 31 -20.92 -31.68 -55.34
C PHE A 31 -20.06 -30.56 -55.87
N SER A 32 -18.82 -30.86 -55.96
CA SER A 32 -17.77 -30.12 -56.61
C SER A 32 -17.45 -30.79 -57.98
N VAL A 33 -16.95 -30.01 -58.90
CA VAL A 33 -15.78 -30.31 -59.76
C VAL A 33 -16.00 -30.70 -61.22
N ARG A 34 -15.41 -29.86 -62.05
CA ARG A 34 -14.60 -30.09 -63.25
C ARG A 34 -15.25 -30.46 -64.57
N SER A 35 -15.11 -29.48 -65.48
CA SER A 35 -14.32 -29.50 -66.74
C SER A 35 -14.50 -30.71 -67.64
N ASP A 36 -14.67 -30.31 -68.85
CA ASP A 36 -14.09 -30.70 -70.11
C ASP A 36 -15.04 -31.36 -71.12
N ASN A 37 -15.05 -30.65 -72.19
CA ASN A 37 -14.95 -31.06 -73.60
C ASN A 37 -15.98 -31.98 -74.22
N ASP A 38 -16.37 -31.44 -75.35
CA ASP A 38 -16.69 -32.16 -76.59
C ASP A 38 -18.12 -32.64 -76.86
N GLY A 39 -18.61 -31.92 -77.80
CA GLY A 39 -19.01 -32.56 -79.03
C GLY A 39 -20.51 -32.81 -79.26
N VAL A 40 -21.09 -31.87 -80.02
CA VAL A 40 -21.66 -32.15 -81.33
C VAL A 40 -23.02 -32.94 -81.46
N TRP A 41 -23.87 -32.28 -82.27
CA TRP A 41 -24.93 -32.75 -83.20
C TRP A 41 -26.40 -32.83 -82.74
N ARG A 42 -27.19 -31.90 -83.39
CA ARG A 42 -28.31 -32.08 -84.37
C ARG A 42 -29.53 -32.83 -83.86
N ALA A 43 -30.75 -32.42 -84.18
CA ALA A 43 -31.40 -31.95 -85.36
C ALA A 43 -32.84 -31.51 -85.04
N ALA A 44 -33.31 -30.61 -85.80
CA ALA A 44 -34.74 -30.30 -86.07
C ALA A 44 -35.43 -31.51 -86.74
N PRO A 45 -36.73 -31.52 -87.13
CA PRO A 45 -37.43 -30.41 -87.82
C PRO A 45 -38.97 -30.36 -87.66
N MET A 46 -39.54 -29.26 -88.22
CA MET A 46 -40.76 -29.11 -89.08
C MET A 46 -42.13 -29.49 -88.54
N GLY A 47 -43.16 -28.81 -88.82
CA GLY A 47 -43.67 -27.91 -89.86
C GLY A 47 -45.13 -27.54 -89.56
N VAL A 48 -45.46 -26.56 -90.14
CA VAL A 48 -46.39 -26.20 -91.23
C VAL A 48 -47.72 -25.59 -90.83
N ALA A 49 -47.84 -24.31 -91.20
CA ALA A 49 -48.83 -23.61 -92.02
C ALA A 49 -50.25 -23.39 -91.38
N SER A 50 -50.97 -22.38 -91.64
CA SER A 50 -51.08 -21.24 -92.55
C SER A 50 -52.29 -20.39 -92.11
N ARG A 51 -52.16 -19.10 -92.39
CA ARG A 51 -53.11 -18.00 -92.57
C ARG A 51 -54.57 -18.29 -92.81
N PRO A 52 -55.54 -17.30 -92.77
CA PRO A 52 -55.34 -15.83 -92.97
C PRO A 52 -56.25 -14.91 -92.08
N GLU A 53 -55.93 -13.62 -92.28
CA GLU A 53 -56.51 -12.35 -91.88
C GLU A 53 -58.04 -12.21 -91.96
N VAL A 54 -58.60 -11.46 -90.96
CA VAL A 54 -59.77 -10.54 -91.17
C VAL A 54 -59.51 -9.27 -90.37
N LYS A 55 -59.46 -8.13 -91.05
CA LYS A 55 -59.49 -6.77 -90.51
C LYS A 55 -60.86 -6.47 -89.90
N VAL A 56 -60.89 -5.90 -88.73
CA VAL A 56 -62.02 -5.09 -88.24
C VAL A 56 -61.47 -3.91 -87.44
N GLU A 57 -61.83 -2.70 -87.87
CA GLU A 57 -61.46 -1.41 -87.33
C GLU A 57 -62.10 -1.13 -85.98
N PRO A 58 -61.49 -0.18 -85.21
CA PRO A 58 -61.64 -0.13 -83.78
C PRO A 58 -62.78 0.76 -83.33
N LYS A 59 -63.46 0.32 -82.28
CA LYS A 59 -64.33 1.17 -81.47
C LYS A 59 -63.53 1.87 -80.38
N GLU A 60 -63.67 3.17 -80.28
CA GLU A 60 -63.15 4.02 -79.21
C GLU A 60 -63.56 3.52 -77.83
N LYS A 61 -62.63 3.33 -76.95
CA LYS A 61 -62.84 3.15 -75.55
C LYS A 61 -62.84 4.49 -74.82
N PRO A 62 -63.66 4.68 -73.80
CA PRO A 62 -63.70 5.90 -73.01
C PRO A 62 -62.40 6.15 -72.29
N LYS A 63 -62.01 7.43 -72.19
CA LYS A 63 -60.82 7.89 -71.42
C LYS A 63 -61.00 7.55 -69.96
N GLU A 64 -60.22 6.61 -69.45
CA GLU A 64 -60.04 6.41 -68.03
C GLU A 64 -59.26 7.61 -67.45
N GLU A 65 -59.80 8.23 -66.41
CA GLU A 65 -59.08 9.24 -65.60
C GLU A 65 -57.81 8.65 -65.02
N PRO A 66 -56.71 9.41 -64.89
CA PRO A 66 -55.44 8.91 -64.37
C PRO A 66 -55.63 8.57 -62.87
N GLU A 67 -55.54 7.29 -62.57
CA GLU A 67 -55.43 6.77 -61.21
C GLU A 67 -54.21 7.44 -60.54
N PHE A 68 -54.51 8.31 -59.55
CA PHE A 68 -53.51 8.91 -58.71
C PHE A 68 -52.82 7.78 -57.88
N ARG A 69 -51.74 7.20 -58.39
CA ARG A 69 -50.86 6.34 -57.58
C ARG A 69 -50.29 7.18 -56.46
N GLU A 70 -50.88 7.08 -55.26
CA GLU A 70 -50.24 7.56 -54.03
C GLU A 70 -48.84 6.98 -53.95
N ARG A 71 -47.82 7.84 -54.06
CA ARG A 71 -46.45 7.46 -53.75
C ARG A 71 -46.43 7.00 -52.31
N PRO A 72 -45.85 5.80 -51.96
CA PRO A 72 -45.79 5.36 -50.62
C PRO A 72 -45.13 6.44 -49.76
N ARG A 73 -45.86 6.95 -48.77
CA ARG A 73 -45.32 7.85 -47.76
C ARG A 73 -44.14 7.14 -47.16
N ARG A 74 -42.89 7.61 -47.48
CA ARG A 74 -41.72 7.19 -46.77
C ARG A 74 -41.94 7.57 -45.32
N HIS A 75 -42.22 6.58 -44.49
CA HIS A 75 -42.12 6.73 -43.04
C HIS A 75 -40.69 7.20 -42.73
N HIS A 76 -40.54 8.48 -42.41
CA HIS A 76 -39.33 8.99 -41.80
C HIS A 76 -39.29 8.41 -40.41
N GLU A 77 -38.67 7.24 -40.25
CA GLU A 77 -38.25 6.81 -38.92
C GLU A 77 -37.40 7.94 -38.34
N PRO A 78 -37.66 8.37 -37.10
CA PRO A 78 -36.89 9.42 -36.48
C PRO A 78 -35.41 8.94 -36.44
N ARG A 79 -34.54 9.65 -37.13
CA ARG A 79 -33.10 9.38 -37.15
C ARG A 79 -32.57 9.48 -35.72
N ARG A 80 -32.49 8.36 -34.99
CA ARG A 80 -31.94 8.28 -33.61
C ARG A 80 -30.44 8.53 -33.54
N TRP A 81 -29.72 8.41 -34.65
CA TRP A 81 -28.28 8.55 -34.74
C TRP A 81 -27.69 9.92 -34.28
N PRO A 82 -28.27 11.11 -34.57
CA PRO A 82 -27.66 12.35 -34.15
C PRO A 82 -27.71 12.55 -32.62
N ILE A 83 -28.76 12.07 -31.95
CA ILE A 83 -28.87 12.17 -30.48
C ILE A 83 -27.89 11.22 -29.81
N LEU A 84 -27.80 9.97 -30.28
CA LEU A 84 -26.86 8.99 -29.75
C LEU A 84 -25.40 9.43 -29.97
N GLY A 85 -25.10 10.00 -31.18
CA GLY A 85 -23.79 10.56 -31.50
C GLY A 85 -23.42 11.74 -30.60
N LEU A 86 -24.40 12.63 -30.31
CA LEU A 86 -24.18 13.76 -29.42
C LEU A 86 -23.85 13.30 -27.98
N ILE A 87 -24.60 12.35 -27.45
CA ILE A 87 -24.35 11.79 -26.12
C ILE A 87 -22.96 11.16 -26.07
N LEU A 88 -22.61 10.35 -27.07
CA LEU A 88 -21.32 9.66 -27.12
C LEU A 88 -20.13 10.64 -27.14
N VAL A 89 -20.21 11.68 -27.99
CA VAL A 89 -19.17 12.72 -28.09
C VAL A 89 -19.09 13.54 -26.78
N ALA A 90 -20.23 13.89 -26.19
CA ALA A 90 -20.26 14.61 -24.93
C ALA A 90 -19.60 13.79 -23.79
N VAL A 91 -19.95 12.51 -23.67
CA VAL A 91 -19.34 11.61 -22.68
C VAL A 91 -17.85 11.45 -22.93
N GLN A 92 -17.42 11.30 -24.18
CA GLN A 92 -16.00 11.22 -24.55
C GLN A 92 -15.23 12.48 -24.14
N ILE A 93 -15.78 13.66 -24.40
CA ILE A 93 -15.14 14.93 -24.03
C ILE A 93 -15.04 15.03 -22.49
N ILE A 94 -16.14 14.76 -21.78
CA ILE A 94 -16.18 14.83 -20.31
C ILE A 94 -15.13 13.88 -19.70
N THR A 95 -15.13 12.60 -20.10
CA THR A 95 -14.18 11.62 -19.57
C THR A 95 -12.73 11.97 -19.93
N SER A 96 -12.47 12.53 -21.13
CA SER A 96 -11.15 12.98 -21.53
C SER A 96 -10.67 14.17 -20.70
N VAL A 97 -11.52 15.17 -20.47
CA VAL A 97 -11.18 16.34 -19.64
C VAL A 97 -10.91 15.92 -18.19
N LEU A 98 -11.76 15.07 -17.62
CA LEU A 98 -11.56 14.54 -16.26
C LEU A 98 -10.24 13.77 -16.17
N LEU A 99 -9.91 12.95 -17.17
CA LEU A 99 -8.64 12.22 -17.21
C LEU A 99 -7.46 13.18 -17.29
N MET A 100 -7.53 14.22 -18.11
CA MET A 100 -6.44 15.20 -18.22
C MET A 100 -6.21 15.94 -16.91
N ILE A 101 -7.27 16.38 -16.23
CA ILE A 101 -7.18 17.00 -14.90
C ILE A 101 -6.51 16.02 -13.91
N SER A 102 -6.95 14.78 -13.91
CA SER A 102 -6.44 13.75 -12.99
C SER A 102 -4.97 13.42 -13.25
N LEU A 103 -4.52 13.32 -14.51
CA LEU A 103 -3.11 13.10 -14.87
C LEU A 103 -2.21 14.29 -14.48
N ILE A 104 -2.72 15.52 -14.62
CA ILE A 104 -1.99 16.74 -14.22
C ILE A 104 -1.84 16.78 -12.69
N THR A 105 -2.92 16.52 -11.95
CA THR A 105 -2.90 16.55 -10.47
C THR A 105 -2.07 15.43 -9.87
N MET A 106 -2.03 14.25 -10.49
CA MET A 106 -1.21 13.12 -10.07
C MET A 106 0.31 13.42 -10.18
N ASN A 107 0.72 14.27 -11.12
CA ASN A 107 2.09 14.79 -11.30
C ASN A 107 3.20 13.73 -11.44
N ILE A 108 2.88 12.51 -11.87
CA ILE A 108 3.85 11.41 -12.08
C ILE A 108 4.35 11.38 -13.55
N ILE A 109 3.46 11.67 -14.49
CA ILE A 109 3.76 11.60 -15.91
C ILE A 109 4.35 12.93 -16.37
N SER A 110 5.41 12.88 -17.19
CA SER A 110 6.00 14.11 -17.71
C SER A 110 5.04 14.86 -18.63
N GLY A 111 5.07 16.21 -18.58
CA GLY A 111 4.16 17.06 -19.36
C GLY A 111 4.13 16.74 -20.85
N ARG A 112 5.24 16.23 -21.42
CA ARG A 112 5.30 15.79 -22.84
C ARG A 112 4.32 14.65 -23.14
N TRP A 113 4.24 13.66 -22.28
CA TRP A 113 3.32 12.53 -22.42
C TRP A 113 1.87 12.94 -22.15
N ILE A 114 1.66 13.83 -21.17
CA ILE A 114 0.34 14.41 -20.90
C ILE A 114 -0.17 15.16 -22.12
N ALA A 115 0.68 16.01 -22.75
CA ALA A 115 0.33 16.73 -23.96
C ALA A 115 0.04 15.77 -25.13
N LEU A 116 0.81 14.71 -25.30
CA LEU A 116 0.58 13.69 -26.33
C LEU A 116 -0.79 13.00 -26.13
N VAL A 117 -1.08 12.52 -24.93
CA VAL A 117 -2.37 11.88 -24.61
C VAL A 117 -3.53 12.84 -24.83
N GLY A 118 -3.41 14.09 -24.35
CA GLY A 118 -4.41 15.13 -24.56
C GLY A 118 -4.63 15.44 -26.04
N GLY A 119 -3.56 15.53 -26.83
CA GLY A 119 -3.62 15.70 -28.28
C GLY A 119 -4.37 14.56 -28.98
N ILE A 120 -4.04 13.30 -28.63
CA ILE A 120 -4.73 12.12 -29.18
C ILE A 120 -6.22 12.14 -28.83
N LEU A 121 -6.57 12.36 -27.56
CA LEU A 121 -7.96 12.39 -27.11
C LEU A 121 -8.75 13.53 -27.79
N THR A 122 -8.13 14.69 -27.96
CA THR A 122 -8.73 15.84 -28.67
C THR A 122 -8.98 15.52 -30.13
N ILE A 123 -7.99 14.95 -30.85
CA ILE A 123 -8.15 14.54 -32.24
C ILE A 123 -9.27 13.50 -32.38
N LEU A 124 -9.30 12.50 -31.50
CA LEU A 124 -10.36 11.48 -31.52
C LEU A 124 -11.74 12.11 -31.29
N ALA A 125 -11.86 13.06 -30.35
CA ALA A 125 -13.12 13.75 -30.08
C ALA A 125 -13.58 14.59 -31.27
N ILE A 126 -12.67 15.32 -31.95
CA ILE A 126 -12.96 16.10 -33.14
C ILE A 126 -13.41 15.19 -34.29
N LEU A 127 -12.69 14.11 -34.56
CA LEU A 127 -13.04 13.15 -35.61
C LEU A 127 -14.41 12.50 -35.35
N SER A 128 -14.68 12.14 -34.10
CA SER A 128 -15.97 11.58 -33.69
C SER A 128 -17.10 12.61 -33.89
N ALA A 129 -16.89 13.85 -33.47
CA ALA A 129 -17.86 14.94 -33.66
C ALA A 129 -18.18 15.19 -35.14
N ILE A 130 -17.13 15.30 -35.98
CA ILE A 130 -17.31 15.52 -37.43
C ILE A 130 -18.11 14.38 -38.05
N LYS A 131 -17.78 13.12 -37.76
CA LYS A 131 -18.42 11.96 -38.41
C LYS A 131 -19.81 11.66 -37.87
N LEU A 132 -20.03 11.78 -36.55
CA LEU A 132 -21.30 11.42 -35.93
C LEU A 132 -22.34 12.55 -35.98
N LEU A 133 -21.91 13.81 -35.90
CA LEU A 133 -22.81 14.96 -35.83
C LEU A 133 -22.98 15.68 -37.18
N PHE A 134 -21.89 15.98 -37.90
CA PHE A 134 -21.91 16.87 -39.08
C PHE A 134 -21.98 16.13 -40.43
N HIS A 135 -21.44 14.91 -40.56
CA HIS A 135 -21.45 14.16 -41.81
C HIS A 135 -22.74 13.35 -42.00
N LYS A 136 -23.82 14.02 -42.46
CA LYS A 136 -25.13 13.38 -42.73
C LYS A 136 -25.04 12.22 -43.73
N ASN A 137 -24.14 12.31 -44.73
CA ASN A 137 -23.98 11.34 -45.82
C ASN A 137 -22.90 10.27 -45.58
N ALA A 138 -22.28 10.22 -44.36
CA ALA A 138 -21.32 9.17 -44.06
C ALA A 138 -22.01 7.80 -44.06
N SER A 139 -21.33 6.77 -44.58
CA SER A 139 -21.83 5.40 -44.57
C SER A 139 -22.06 4.92 -43.12
N ASN A 140 -23.05 4.06 -42.92
CA ASN A 140 -23.33 3.49 -41.61
C ASN A 140 -22.11 2.75 -41.03
N ALA A 141 -21.33 2.07 -41.87
CA ALA A 141 -20.09 1.41 -41.45
C ALA A 141 -19.07 2.40 -40.87
N SER A 142 -18.89 3.59 -41.49
CA SER A 142 -17.99 4.62 -40.97
C SER A 142 -18.47 5.23 -39.66
N LYS A 143 -19.79 5.40 -39.47
CA LYS A 143 -20.37 5.89 -38.21
C LYS A 143 -20.21 4.86 -37.08
N ILE A 144 -20.46 3.58 -37.37
CA ILE A 144 -20.25 2.50 -36.44
C ILE A 144 -18.77 2.43 -36.03
N ALA A 145 -17.83 2.46 -36.99
CA ALA A 145 -16.39 2.43 -36.68
C ALA A 145 -15.96 3.59 -35.78
N CYS A 146 -16.39 4.84 -36.09
CA CYS A 146 -16.13 5.99 -35.23
C CYS A 146 -16.75 5.86 -33.84
N GLY A 147 -17.98 5.35 -33.75
CA GLY A 147 -18.65 5.10 -32.50
C GLY A 147 -17.91 4.07 -31.64
N THR A 148 -17.44 2.98 -32.26
CA THR A 148 -16.63 1.97 -31.57
C THR A 148 -15.32 2.55 -31.04
N VAL A 149 -14.60 3.36 -31.83
CA VAL A 149 -13.37 4.04 -31.36
C VAL A 149 -13.67 4.99 -30.20
N SER A 150 -14.79 5.74 -30.25
CA SER A 150 -15.21 6.61 -29.13
C SER A 150 -15.50 5.81 -27.87
N VAL A 151 -16.20 4.69 -27.98
CA VAL A 151 -16.49 3.80 -26.83
C VAL A 151 -15.19 3.26 -26.24
N ILE A 152 -14.26 2.80 -27.06
CA ILE A 152 -12.95 2.34 -26.61
C ILE A 152 -12.20 3.47 -25.87
N ALA A 153 -12.18 4.69 -26.45
CA ALA A 153 -11.54 5.85 -25.82
C ALA A 153 -12.19 6.18 -24.45
N ILE A 154 -13.51 6.12 -24.33
CA ILE A 154 -14.24 6.33 -23.08
C ILE A 154 -13.86 5.25 -22.05
N VAL A 155 -13.89 3.98 -22.45
CA VAL A 155 -13.56 2.85 -21.55
C VAL A 155 -12.13 2.96 -21.04
N LEU A 156 -11.17 3.26 -21.94
CA LEU A 156 -9.77 3.47 -21.55
C LEU A 156 -9.61 4.69 -20.63
N SER A 157 -10.34 5.78 -20.89
CA SER A 157 -10.32 6.97 -20.02
C SER A 157 -10.89 6.67 -18.65
N ILE A 158 -11.99 5.93 -18.56
CA ILE A 158 -12.58 5.53 -17.27
C ILE A 158 -11.63 4.60 -16.50
N PHE A 159 -11.00 3.65 -17.19
CA PHE A 159 -10.01 2.76 -16.57
C PHE A 159 -8.81 3.55 -16.01
N ALA A 160 -8.27 4.49 -16.81
CA ALA A 160 -7.18 5.36 -16.37
C ALA A 160 -7.59 6.27 -15.20
N LEU A 161 -8.84 6.80 -15.20
CA LEU A 161 -9.39 7.58 -14.08
C LEU A 161 -9.45 6.75 -12.79
N ARG A 162 -9.89 5.48 -12.86
CA ARG A 162 -9.89 4.59 -11.69
C ARG A 162 -8.50 4.37 -11.13
N TYR A 163 -7.52 4.19 -12.01
CA TYR A 163 -6.12 4.04 -11.60
C TYR A 163 -5.58 5.30 -10.91
N THR A 164 -5.80 6.49 -11.51
CA THR A 164 -5.34 7.75 -10.93
C THR A 164 -6.06 8.09 -9.61
N ASP A 165 -7.33 7.74 -9.49
CA ASP A 165 -8.11 7.92 -8.26
C ASP A 165 -7.58 7.03 -7.12
N ALA A 166 -7.30 5.76 -7.41
CA ALA A 166 -6.70 4.84 -6.45
C ALA A 166 -5.32 5.35 -5.96
N PHE A 167 -4.50 5.89 -6.87
CA PHE A 167 -3.21 6.47 -6.51
C PHE A 167 -3.35 7.73 -5.65
N ASN A 168 -4.24 8.63 -6.02
CA ASN A 168 -4.50 9.84 -5.24
C ASN A 168 -5.06 9.49 -3.85
N GLY A 169 -5.94 8.49 -3.77
CA GLY A 169 -6.46 7.96 -2.51
C GLY A 169 -5.35 7.41 -1.62
N PHE A 170 -4.42 6.63 -2.19
CA PHE A 170 -3.22 6.17 -1.50
C PHE A 170 -2.38 7.34 -0.97
N LEU A 171 -1.99 8.29 -1.83
CA LEU A 171 -1.17 9.43 -1.41
C LEU A 171 -1.84 10.21 -0.27
N ASN A 172 -3.13 10.52 -0.39
CA ASN A 172 -3.86 11.19 0.69
C ASN A 172 -3.76 10.41 2.00
N LYS A 173 -3.97 9.10 1.95
CA LYS A 173 -3.99 8.25 3.14
C LYS A 173 -2.65 8.18 3.86
N VAL A 174 -1.53 8.13 3.13
CA VAL A 174 -0.19 7.98 3.71
C VAL A 174 0.46 9.30 4.10
N THR A 175 0.04 10.42 3.47
CA THR A 175 0.57 11.76 3.77
C THR A 175 -0.34 12.59 4.68
N GLU A 176 -1.56 12.11 4.96
CA GLU A 176 -2.49 12.76 5.87
C GLU A 176 -2.08 12.49 7.32
N ARG A 177 -1.45 13.46 7.96
CA ARG A 177 -1.20 13.40 9.39
C ARG A 177 -2.51 13.58 10.14
N LYS A 178 -2.96 12.52 10.77
CA LYS A 178 -4.10 12.59 11.70
C LYS A 178 -3.58 12.97 13.09
N PRO A 179 -4.41 13.63 13.92
CA PRO A 179 -4.08 13.86 15.32
C PRO A 179 -3.66 12.52 15.95
N GLU A 180 -2.51 12.51 16.60
CA GLU A 180 -2.11 11.36 17.38
C GLU A 180 -2.98 11.28 18.62
N THR A 181 -3.38 10.09 19.00
CA THR A 181 -4.04 9.84 20.27
C THR A 181 -3.09 9.08 21.19
N LYS A 182 -3.02 9.48 22.46
CA LYS A 182 -2.44 8.69 23.54
C LYS A 182 -3.54 7.89 24.21
N GLN A 183 -3.40 6.58 24.21
CA GLN A 183 -4.29 5.71 24.95
C GLN A 183 -3.75 5.49 26.35
N TYR A 184 -4.61 5.65 27.34
CA TYR A 184 -4.34 5.42 28.76
C TYR A 184 -5.12 4.23 29.28
N SER A 185 -4.51 3.48 30.20
CA SER A 185 -5.13 2.38 30.91
C SER A 185 -5.19 2.69 32.40
N VAL A 186 -6.37 2.50 32.98
CA VAL A 186 -6.57 2.47 34.44
C VAL A 186 -6.35 1.03 34.90
N VAL A 187 -5.37 0.84 35.75
CA VAL A 187 -4.88 -0.48 36.18
C VAL A 187 -5.07 -0.63 37.69
N VAL A 188 -5.58 -1.77 38.10
CA VAL A 188 -5.76 -2.14 39.49
C VAL A 188 -5.14 -3.51 39.77
N MET A 189 -4.98 -3.89 41.02
CA MET A 189 -4.61 -5.26 41.37
C MET A 189 -5.74 -6.24 41.03
N ASP A 190 -5.40 -7.45 40.60
CA ASP A 190 -6.40 -8.47 40.20
C ASP A 190 -7.42 -8.76 41.32
N GLN A 191 -6.97 -8.74 42.55
CA GLN A 191 -7.82 -8.96 43.75
C GLN A 191 -8.55 -7.70 44.22
N SER A 192 -8.40 -6.56 43.54
CA SER A 192 -9.13 -5.32 43.87
C SER A 192 -10.62 -5.49 43.64
N GLU A 193 -11.44 -4.94 44.54
CA GLU A 193 -12.89 -4.88 44.37
C GLU A 193 -13.33 -3.91 43.26
N ILE A 194 -12.45 -2.98 42.87
CA ILE A 194 -12.70 -1.98 41.83
C ILE A 194 -12.75 -2.64 40.45
N LYS A 195 -13.92 -2.69 39.82
CA LYS A 195 -14.15 -3.31 38.51
C LYS A 195 -14.41 -2.28 37.41
N GLU A 196 -14.95 -1.11 37.76
CA GLU A 196 -15.40 -0.09 36.85
C GLU A 196 -14.95 1.30 37.31
N LEU A 197 -14.89 2.25 36.38
CA LEU A 197 -14.41 3.62 36.60
C LEU A 197 -15.12 4.35 37.77
N PRO A 198 -16.47 4.30 37.94
CA PRO A 198 -17.14 4.97 39.07
C PRO A 198 -16.70 4.54 40.45
N GLU A 199 -16.16 3.32 40.58
CA GLU A 199 -15.71 2.75 41.88
C GLU A 199 -14.37 3.35 42.36
N LEU A 200 -13.72 4.17 41.51
CA LEU A 200 -12.58 5.01 41.91
C LEU A 200 -12.97 6.19 42.81
N SER A 201 -14.28 6.40 43.05
CA SER A 201 -14.75 7.49 43.89
C SER A 201 -14.09 7.46 45.28
N LYS A 202 -13.45 8.56 45.68
CA LYS A 202 -12.70 8.75 46.94
C LYS A 202 -11.50 7.81 47.10
N LYS A 203 -11.00 7.22 46.03
CA LYS A 203 -9.81 6.36 45.99
C LYS A 203 -8.56 7.17 45.71
N ASN A 204 -7.39 6.60 45.99
CA ASN A 204 -6.09 7.13 45.64
C ASN A 204 -5.66 6.58 44.27
N VAL A 205 -5.38 7.44 43.32
CA VAL A 205 -4.98 7.07 41.95
C VAL A 205 -3.59 7.60 41.68
N GLY A 206 -2.69 6.73 41.28
CA GLY A 206 -1.31 7.08 40.92
C GLY A 206 -1.13 7.44 39.46
N PHE A 207 -0.32 8.46 39.20
CA PHE A 207 0.05 8.93 37.87
C PHE A 207 1.57 9.06 37.78
N LEU A 208 2.12 9.05 36.54
CA LEU A 208 3.51 9.37 36.28
C LEU A 208 3.70 10.87 36.14
N LYS A 209 4.64 11.43 36.89
CA LYS A 209 5.01 12.85 36.83
C LYS A 209 5.69 13.22 35.53
N ASN A 210 6.47 12.28 34.96
CA ASN A 210 7.21 12.47 33.72
C ASN A 210 6.38 12.24 32.45
N ASP A 211 5.08 11.99 32.58
CA ASP A 211 4.18 11.91 31.43
C ASP A 211 3.65 13.32 31.12
N GLU A 212 4.04 13.87 29.97
CA GLU A 212 3.63 15.21 29.52
C GLU A 212 2.12 15.44 29.51
N LYS A 213 1.34 14.38 29.32
CA LYS A 213 -0.13 14.42 29.24
C LYS A 213 -0.82 13.83 30.46
N ALA A 214 -0.08 13.50 31.53
CA ALA A 214 -0.67 12.98 32.77
C ALA A 214 -1.77 13.89 33.33
N GLY A 215 -1.56 15.22 33.32
CA GLY A 215 -2.57 16.19 33.74
C GLY A 215 -3.83 16.19 32.88
N ASN A 216 -3.71 15.95 31.57
CA ASN A 216 -4.87 15.79 30.69
C ASN A 216 -5.63 14.48 30.99
N ALA A 217 -4.89 13.40 31.26
CA ALA A 217 -5.47 12.11 31.66
C ALA A 217 -6.17 12.20 33.02
N GLU A 218 -5.56 12.89 33.99
CA GLU A 218 -6.18 13.21 35.28
C GLU A 218 -7.48 13.98 35.10
N ASN A 219 -7.46 15.11 34.36
CA ASN A 219 -8.64 15.95 34.12
C ASN A 219 -9.76 15.15 33.43
N TYR A 220 -9.44 14.34 32.41
CA TYR A 220 -10.41 13.48 31.74
C TYR A 220 -11.14 12.55 32.69
N LEU A 221 -10.41 11.98 33.67
CA LEU A 221 -10.98 11.07 34.67
C LEU A 221 -11.74 11.85 35.75
N LEU A 222 -11.25 13.04 36.21
CA LEU A 222 -11.91 13.88 37.21
C LEU A 222 -13.26 14.43 36.75
N GLU A 223 -13.45 14.63 35.45
CA GLU A 223 -14.77 14.96 34.87
C GLU A 223 -15.81 13.85 35.07
N ARG A 224 -15.38 12.61 35.30
CA ARG A 224 -16.23 11.40 35.37
C ARG A 224 -16.33 10.80 36.77
N VAL A 225 -15.28 10.92 37.56
CA VAL A 225 -15.23 10.37 38.93
C VAL A 225 -14.25 11.17 39.77
N GLN A 226 -14.62 11.45 41.03
CA GLN A 226 -13.78 12.21 41.98
C GLN A 226 -12.87 11.27 42.77
N PHE A 227 -11.56 11.45 42.64
CA PHE A 227 -10.51 10.69 43.31
C PHE A 227 -9.39 11.60 43.80
N THR A 228 -8.42 11.07 44.55
CA THR A 228 -7.20 11.78 44.93
C THR A 228 -6.06 11.37 43.99
N ALA A 229 -5.51 12.30 43.23
CA ALA A 229 -4.37 12.06 42.35
C ALA A 229 -3.04 12.15 43.10
N ASN A 230 -2.14 11.18 42.84
CA ASN A 230 -0.80 11.12 43.39
C ASN A 230 0.20 10.92 42.25
N PHE A 231 1.27 11.73 42.19
CA PHE A 231 2.25 11.69 41.12
C PHE A 231 3.57 11.07 41.59
N TYR A 232 4.10 10.13 40.79
CA TYR A 232 5.32 9.37 41.06
C TYR A 232 6.34 9.58 39.95
N ASP A 233 7.63 9.51 40.26
CA ASP A 233 8.71 9.91 39.34
C ASP A 233 8.98 8.87 38.24
N ASP A 234 8.77 7.58 38.51
CA ASP A 234 9.04 6.48 37.59
C ASP A 234 8.02 5.34 37.68
N ALA A 235 8.01 4.48 36.63
CA ALA A 235 7.04 3.39 36.52
C ALA A 235 7.27 2.27 37.57
N ASP A 236 8.52 2.00 37.98
CA ASP A 236 8.82 1.00 38.99
C ASP A 236 8.26 1.41 40.36
N THR A 237 8.43 2.70 40.72
CA THR A 237 7.84 3.27 41.94
C THR A 237 6.32 3.24 41.87
N LEU A 238 5.73 3.62 40.72
CA LEU A 238 4.28 3.61 40.52
C LEU A 238 3.68 2.19 40.68
N LEU A 239 4.33 1.17 40.16
CA LEU A 239 3.94 -0.22 40.31
C LEU A 239 4.11 -0.71 41.75
N LYS A 240 5.17 -0.29 42.45
CA LYS A 240 5.38 -0.65 43.88
C LYS A 240 4.27 -0.10 44.77
N VAL A 241 3.87 1.16 44.60
CA VAL A 241 2.80 1.75 45.39
C VAL A 241 1.44 1.10 45.12
N LEU A 242 1.18 0.62 43.89
CA LEU A 242 0.02 -0.20 43.57
C LEU A 242 0.08 -1.57 44.27
N ASN A 243 1.21 -2.28 44.11
CA ASN A 243 1.40 -3.62 44.70
C ASN A 243 1.38 -3.61 46.23
N THR A 244 1.70 -2.48 46.89
CA THR A 244 1.66 -2.30 48.34
C THR A 244 0.36 -1.64 48.82
N ASN A 245 -0.62 -1.45 47.94
CA ASN A 245 -1.92 -0.81 48.21
C ASN A 245 -1.81 0.61 48.82
N ILE A 246 -0.75 1.35 48.54
CA ILE A 246 -0.61 2.77 48.85
C ILE A 246 -1.54 3.59 47.95
N VAL A 247 -1.71 3.15 46.72
CA VAL A 247 -2.74 3.64 45.78
C VAL A 247 -3.67 2.48 45.41
N ASP A 248 -4.94 2.80 45.15
CA ASP A 248 -5.98 1.83 44.81
C ASP A 248 -5.94 1.48 43.29
N ALA A 249 -5.49 2.42 42.48
CA ALA A 249 -5.33 2.28 41.02
C ALA A 249 -4.16 3.11 40.52
N ILE A 250 -3.67 2.80 39.31
CA ILE A 250 -2.71 3.62 38.61
C ILE A 250 -3.20 3.90 37.20
N VAL A 251 -2.77 5.04 36.64
CA VAL A 251 -3.04 5.43 35.25
C VAL A 251 -1.73 5.51 34.51
N LEU A 252 -1.64 4.73 33.44
CA LEU A 252 -0.45 4.63 32.57
C LEU A 252 -0.84 4.69 31.11
N GLU A 253 0.05 5.22 30.29
CA GLU A 253 -0.05 5.01 28.85
C GLU A 253 -0.12 3.52 28.54
N THR A 254 -1.07 3.10 27.69
CA THR A 254 -1.27 1.68 27.34
C THR A 254 -0.01 1.07 26.74
N ASP A 255 0.73 1.85 25.92
CA ASP A 255 1.98 1.41 25.31
C ASP A 255 3.09 1.21 26.36
N ARG A 256 3.11 2.03 27.42
CA ARG A 256 4.01 1.83 28.56
C ARG A 256 3.68 0.56 29.34
N MET A 257 2.39 0.22 29.46
CA MET A 257 1.97 -1.08 30.03
C MET A 257 2.49 -2.27 29.21
N GLU A 258 2.57 -2.16 27.89
CA GLU A 258 3.15 -3.22 27.06
C GLU A 258 4.67 -3.36 27.29
N ILE A 259 5.40 -2.25 27.49
CA ILE A 259 6.82 -2.31 27.90
C ILE A 259 6.95 -3.01 29.25
N LEU A 260 6.09 -2.67 30.23
CA LEU A 260 6.11 -3.26 31.56
C LEU A 260 5.80 -4.76 31.51
N LYS A 261 4.87 -5.21 30.68
CA LYS A 261 4.56 -6.64 30.49
C LYS A 261 5.75 -7.43 29.93
N GLU A 262 6.56 -6.83 29.08
CA GLU A 262 7.70 -7.51 28.49
C GLU A 262 8.97 -7.44 29.36
N GLU A 263 9.23 -6.28 29.96
CA GLU A 263 10.49 -6.03 30.68
C GLU A 263 10.35 -6.20 32.22
N ALA A 264 9.12 -6.24 32.70
CA ALA A 264 8.80 -6.33 34.13
C ALA A 264 7.55 -7.19 34.39
N GLU A 265 7.43 -8.34 33.72
CA GLU A 265 6.28 -9.24 33.80
C GLU A 265 5.90 -9.57 35.26
N ASP A 266 6.91 -9.79 36.13
CA ASP A 266 6.75 -10.03 37.54
C ASP A 266 5.99 -8.92 38.29
N ALA A 267 6.20 -7.67 37.93
CA ALA A 267 5.60 -6.51 38.58
C ALA A 267 4.14 -6.25 38.15
N VAL A 268 3.75 -6.71 36.96
CA VAL A 268 2.41 -6.50 36.39
C VAL A 268 1.56 -7.77 36.38
N LYS A 269 2.11 -8.94 36.77
CA LYS A 269 1.47 -10.24 36.66
C LYS A 269 0.11 -10.33 37.36
N ASN A 270 -0.06 -9.60 38.48
CA ASN A 270 -1.27 -9.62 39.31
C ASN A 270 -2.09 -8.33 39.12
N THR A 271 -2.01 -7.71 37.95
CA THR A 271 -2.74 -6.47 37.64
C THR A 271 -3.70 -6.67 36.47
N ARG A 272 -4.79 -5.93 36.47
CA ARG A 272 -5.76 -5.91 35.39
C ARG A 272 -6.15 -4.48 35.00
N VAL A 273 -6.45 -4.28 33.74
CA VAL A 273 -7.00 -3.04 33.22
C VAL A 273 -8.51 -3.04 33.42
N ILE A 274 -9.06 -1.97 34.01
CA ILE A 274 -10.50 -1.81 34.26
C ILE A 274 -11.14 -0.79 33.29
N TYR A 275 -10.33 0.13 32.75
CA TYR A 275 -10.82 1.18 31.85
C TYR A 275 -9.69 1.65 30.93
N THR A 276 -10.02 1.94 29.67
CA THR A 276 -9.12 2.56 28.71
C THR A 276 -9.77 3.78 28.09
N PHE A 277 -8.99 4.83 27.82
CA PHE A 277 -9.46 6.07 27.21
C PHE A 277 -8.35 6.71 26.36
N GLU A 278 -8.73 7.62 25.49
CA GLU A 278 -7.80 8.28 24.58
C GLU A 278 -7.76 9.77 24.87
N ILE A 279 -6.56 10.34 24.84
CA ILE A 279 -6.32 11.78 24.89
C ILE A 279 -5.76 12.19 23.53
N GLU A 280 -6.42 13.13 22.87
CA GLU A 280 -5.92 13.72 21.63
C GLU A 280 -4.67 14.55 21.90
N ILE A 281 -3.66 14.32 21.08
CA ILE A 281 -2.45 15.14 21.05
C ILE A 281 -2.57 16.00 19.80
N ALA A 282 -2.45 17.31 19.97
CA ALA A 282 -2.38 18.22 18.83
C ALA A 282 -1.24 17.75 17.92
N ALA A 283 -1.56 17.49 16.64
CA ALA A 283 -0.54 17.14 15.65
C ALA A 283 0.51 18.27 15.65
N LYS A 284 1.75 17.94 15.98
CA LYS A 284 2.88 18.85 15.80
C LYS A 284 2.97 19.10 14.30
N ASN A 285 2.87 20.36 13.87
CA ASN A 285 3.08 20.70 12.46
C ASN A 285 4.45 20.13 12.06
N ALA A 286 4.44 19.21 11.11
CA ALA A 286 5.71 18.74 10.56
C ALA A 286 6.44 19.95 9.99
N GLU A 287 7.67 20.15 10.39
CA GLU A 287 8.55 21.01 9.62
C GLU A 287 8.67 20.38 8.22
N ILE A 288 8.07 21.07 7.25
CA ILE A 288 8.15 20.63 5.85
C ILE A 288 9.58 20.90 5.41
N SER A 289 10.31 19.85 5.06
CA SER A 289 11.65 20.01 4.50
C SER A 289 11.55 20.81 3.18
N GLU A 290 12.39 21.81 3.01
CA GLU A 290 12.48 22.61 1.78
C GLU A 290 13.28 21.90 0.67
N LYS A 291 13.80 20.69 0.93
CA LYS A 291 14.62 19.93 -0.02
C LYS A 291 13.82 19.40 -1.18
N LYS A 292 14.43 19.48 -2.35
CA LYS A 292 13.88 18.86 -3.58
C LYS A 292 14.36 17.43 -3.68
N VAL A 293 13.54 16.47 -3.28
CA VAL A 293 13.85 15.02 -3.23
C VAL A 293 14.42 14.43 -4.55
N THR A 294 14.30 15.17 -5.66
CA THR A 294 14.83 14.76 -6.97
C THR A 294 16.23 15.33 -7.27
N LYS A 295 16.75 16.23 -6.43
CA LYS A 295 17.99 16.95 -6.66
C LYS A 295 18.89 16.98 -5.43
N ASP A 296 18.31 17.32 -4.29
CA ASP A 296 19.04 17.55 -3.06
C ASP A 296 19.22 16.25 -2.30
N PRO A 297 20.41 15.94 -1.76
CA PRO A 297 20.57 14.83 -0.85
C PRO A 297 19.75 15.04 0.42
N PHE A 298 19.10 13.99 0.91
CA PHE A 298 18.25 14.05 2.09
C PHE A 298 18.39 12.82 2.98
N VAL A 299 18.01 12.96 4.25
CA VAL A 299 17.98 11.90 5.25
C VAL A 299 16.53 11.51 5.54
N LEU A 300 16.23 10.23 5.38
CA LEU A 300 14.95 9.63 5.69
C LEU A 300 15.09 8.67 6.88
N TYR A 301 14.39 8.92 7.97
CA TYR A 301 14.32 7.98 9.09
C TYR A 301 13.22 6.96 8.87
N ILE A 302 13.57 5.68 8.87
CA ILE A 302 12.68 4.54 8.76
C ILE A 302 12.50 3.91 10.14
N SER A 303 11.29 4.03 10.69
CA SER A 303 10.86 3.42 11.94
C SER A 303 9.96 2.22 11.65
N GLY A 304 10.34 1.04 12.13
CA GLY A 304 9.54 -0.18 12.00
C GLY A 304 9.03 -0.68 13.34
N SER A 305 7.75 -1.01 13.41
CA SER A 305 7.13 -1.51 14.64
C SER A 305 6.25 -2.74 14.41
N ASP A 306 6.09 -3.56 15.45
CA ASP A 306 5.18 -4.73 15.50
C ASP A 306 3.85 -4.35 16.18
N SER A 307 3.33 -3.15 15.91
CA SER A 307 2.09 -2.70 16.53
C SER A 307 0.89 -3.51 16.03
N ARG A 308 0.24 -4.23 16.93
CA ARG A 308 -1.02 -4.95 16.67
C ARG A 308 -2.23 -4.00 16.57
N ASN A 309 -2.07 -2.78 17.07
CA ASN A 309 -3.13 -1.74 17.09
C ASN A 309 -3.08 -0.83 15.87
N GLY A 310 -2.32 -1.24 14.84
CA GLY A 310 -2.17 -0.49 13.58
C GLY A 310 -1.06 0.56 13.63
N ILE A 311 -0.80 1.18 12.48
CA ILE A 311 0.33 2.12 12.29
C ILE A 311 0.21 3.40 13.13
N LYS A 312 -1.00 3.78 13.51
CA LYS A 312 -1.27 5.00 14.30
C LYS A 312 -0.93 4.82 15.78
N ALA A 313 -0.92 3.60 16.28
CA ALA A 313 -0.56 3.35 17.64
C ALA A 313 0.90 3.73 17.89
N ARG A 314 1.15 4.40 18.99
CA ARG A 314 2.50 4.59 19.50
C ARG A 314 3.00 3.24 19.97
N ALA A 315 4.13 2.83 19.46
CA ALA A 315 4.72 1.55 19.78
C ALA A 315 6.24 1.67 19.74
N ARG A 316 6.92 0.68 20.31
CA ARG A 316 8.37 0.62 20.23
C ARG A 316 8.85 0.63 18.79
N SER A 317 9.91 1.39 18.54
CA SER A 317 10.61 1.37 17.26
C SER A 317 11.64 0.25 17.27
N ASP A 318 11.27 -0.90 16.73
CA ASP A 318 12.13 -2.09 16.66
C ASP A 318 13.12 -2.06 15.50
N VAL A 319 12.85 -1.18 14.52
CA VAL A 319 13.71 -0.88 13.38
C VAL A 319 14.00 0.61 13.39
N ASN A 320 15.27 0.98 13.46
CA ASN A 320 15.73 2.36 13.39
C ASN A 320 16.82 2.44 12.32
N ILE A 321 16.45 2.85 11.11
CA ILE A 321 17.36 2.94 9.97
C ILE A 321 17.28 4.35 9.39
N LEU A 322 18.44 4.98 9.20
CA LEU A 322 18.55 6.18 8.38
C LEU A 322 18.87 5.77 6.93
N ALA A 323 18.07 6.23 5.99
CA ALA A 323 18.37 6.15 4.57
C ALA A 323 18.84 7.53 4.08
N VAL A 324 20.11 7.67 3.80
CA VAL A 324 20.68 8.87 3.20
C VAL A 324 20.65 8.72 1.70
N VAL A 325 19.77 9.47 1.05
CA VAL A 325 19.49 9.35 -0.39
C VAL A 325 20.17 10.50 -1.13
N ASN A 326 21.04 10.18 -2.08
CA ASN A 326 21.61 11.15 -3.00
C ASN A 326 21.08 10.89 -4.42
N PRO A 327 20.03 11.62 -4.85
CA PRO A 327 19.33 11.36 -6.10
C PRO A 327 20.19 11.69 -7.33
N THR A 328 21.09 12.65 -7.22
CA THR A 328 21.98 13.05 -8.32
C THR A 328 23.09 12.04 -8.58
N LYS A 329 23.58 11.38 -7.53
CA LYS A 329 24.61 10.34 -7.63
C LYS A 329 24.04 8.92 -7.78
N GLY A 330 22.71 8.75 -7.60
CA GLY A 330 22.04 7.44 -7.60
C GLY A 330 22.53 6.54 -6.46
N LYS A 331 22.83 7.11 -5.29
CA LYS A 331 23.39 6.39 -4.15
C LYS A 331 22.47 6.47 -2.93
N ILE A 332 22.40 5.38 -2.18
CA ILE A 332 21.69 5.28 -0.91
C ILE A 332 22.64 4.68 0.12
N LEU A 333 22.79 5.34 1.28
CA LEU A 333 23.43 4.78 2.46
C LEU A 333 22.36 4.40 3.47
N LEU A 334 22.35 3.14 3.90
CA LEU A 334 21.51 2.68 5.01
C LEU A 334 22.38 2.61 6.27
N VAL A 335 21.94 3.29 7.34
CA VAL A 335 22.59 3.28 8.65
C VAL A 335 21.64 2.68 9.66
N SER A 336 21.93 1.45 10.10
CA SER A 336 21.16 0.80 11.16
C SER A 336 21.63 1.25 12.54
N ILE A 337 20.68 1.68 13.38
CA ILE A 337 20.93 2.02 14.79
C ILE A 337 20.21 0.96 15.61
N PRO A 338 20.94 0.08 16.34
CA PRO A 338 20.32 -0.99 17.12
C PRO A 338 19.27 -0.46 18.11
N ARG A 339 18.17 -1.15 18.22
CA ARG A 339 17.03 -0.72 19.05
C ARG A 339 17.36 -0.54 20.53
N ASP A 340 18.33 -1.31 21.03
CA ASP A 340 18.77 -1.29 22.43
C ASP A 340 19.87 -0.25 22.71
N THR A 341 20.19 0.63 21.72
CA THR A 341 21.17 1.72 21.88
C THR A 341 20.77 2.63 23.04
N TYR A 342 21.69 2.81 24.00
CA TYR A 342 21.47 3.59 25.23
C TYR A 342 21.74 5.07 24.95
N VAL A 343 20.67 5.83 24.75
CA VAL A 343 20.69 7.24 24.34
C VAL A 343 19.92 8.13 25.30
N GLN A 344 20.28 9.42 25.36
CA GLN A 344 19.44 10.42 26.01
C GLN A 344 18.23 10.69 25.10
N LEU A 345 17.02 10.48 25.59
CA LEU A 345 15.82 10.86 24.84
C LEU A 345 15.74 12.37 24.71
N HIS A 346 15.28 12.85 23.55
CA HIS A 346 15.14 14.28 23.25
C HIS A 346 14.37 15.02 24.34
N ASN A 347 14.85 16.20 24.73
CA ASN A 347 14.28 17.03 25.79
C ASN A 347 14.12 16.35 27.16
N THR A 348 14.82 15.25 27.41
CA THR A 348 14.91 14.63 28.74
C THR A 348 16.28 14.83 29.37
N THR A 349 16.37 14.73 30.67
CA THR A 349 17.61 14.84 31.44
C THR A 349 17.75 13.67 32.40
N GLY A 350 18.99 13.38 32.83
CA GLY A 350 19.27 12.34 33.80
C GLY A 350 19.48 10.96 33.17
N ILE A 351 18.65 9.99 33.50
CA ILE A 351 18.82 8.59 33.06
C ILE A 351 18.48 8.49 31.57
N LYS A 352 19.40 7.87 30.79
CA LYS A 352 19.18 7.53 29.39
C LYS A 352 18.17 6.39 29.23
N ASP A 353 17.76 6.09 28.00
CA ASP A 353 16.84 4.99 27.70
C ASP A 353 17.32 4.18 26.49
N LYS A 354 16.65 3.06 26.22
CA LYS A 354 16.77 2.36 24.94
C LYS A 354 16.14 3.19 23.83
N LEU A 355 16.79 3.28 22.69
CA LEU A 355 16.25 3.98 21.52
C LEU A 355 14.85 3.46 21.12
N THR A 356 14.60 2.14 21.25
CA THR A 356 13.29 1.56 20.93
C THR A 356 12.14 2.18 21.77
N HIS A 357 12.42 2.61 23.01
CA HIS A 357 11.42 3.23 23.86
C HIS A 357 11.04 4.64 23.41
N ALA A 358 11.90 5.35 22.66
CA ALA A 358 11.54 6.64 22.06
C ALA A 358 10.29 6.54 21.19
N GLY A 359 10.08 5.40 20.51
CA GLY A 359 8.90 5.15 19.68
C GLY A 359 7.57 5.15 20.46
N VAL A 360 7.59 4.82 21.75
CA VAL A 360 6.42 4.88 22.62
C VAL A 360 5.94 6.32 22.84
N TYR A 361 6.86 7.27 22.76
CA TYR A 361 6.56 8.70 22.84
C TYR A 361 6.23 9.32 21.47
N GLY A 362 6.31 8.54 20.39
CA GLY A 362 5.99 8.95 19.02
C GLY A 362 7.19 8.96 18.09
N ILE A 363 6.91 9.03 16.78
CA ILE A 363 7.97 9.02 15.75
C ILE A 363 8.86 10.27 15.82
N ASP A 364 8.29 11.42 16.19
CA ASP A 364 9.05 12.66 16.34
C ASP A 364 10.05 12.56 17.50
N MET A 365 9.66 11.95 18.64
CA MET A 365 10.61 11.68 19.72
C MET A 365 11.78 10.79 19.26
N SER A 366 11.48 9.75 18.48
CA SER A 366 12.54 8.88 17.93
C SER A 366 13.45 9.61 16.96
N ARG A 367 12.89 10.43 16.06
CA ARG A 367 13.63 11.27 15.12
C ARG A 367 14.55 12.24 15.85
N ASP A 368 13.98 13.05 16.73
CA ASP A 368 14.68 14.11 17.44
C ASP A 368 15.79 13.51 18.36
N THR A 369 15.54 12.34 18.96
CA THR A 369 16.55 11.58 19.74
C THR A 369 17.72 11.13 18.86
N ILE A 370 17.45 10.66 17.64
CA ILE A 370 18.49 10.23 16.69
C ILE A 370 19.27 11.45 16.18
N GLU A 371 18.60 12.58 15.92
CA GLU A 371 19.24 13.83 15.55
C GLU A 371 20.23 14.30 16.62
N ASP A 372 19.80 14.32 17.88
CA ASP A 372 20.66 14.68 19.03
C ASP A 372 21.83 13.69 19.19
N PHE A 373 21.58 12.40 18.99
CA PHE A 373 22.58 11.35 19.15
C PHE A 373 23.67 11.40 18.09
N LEU A 374 23.32 11.65 16.82
CA LEU A 374 24.25 11.64 15.70
C LEU A 374 24.74 13.03 15.29
N GLY A 375 24.07 14.10 15.71
CA GLY A 375 24.36 15.47 15.26
C GLY A 375 24.12 15.65 13.76
N VAL A 376 23.06 15.02 13.23
CA VAL A 376 22.64 15.10 11.82
C VAL A 376 21.15 15.44 11.74
N ASN A 377 20.76 16.21 10.73
CA ASN A 377 19.37 16.57 10.51
C ASN A 377 18.65 15.47 9.74
N ILE A 378 17.42 15.14 10.12
CA ILE A 378 16.55 14.16 9.46
C ILE A 378 15.43 14.92 8.76
N ASP A 379 15.42 14.86 7.41
CA ASP A 379 14.49 15.62 6.59
C ASP A 379 13.07 15.03 6.56
N TYR A 380 13.01 13.69 6.57
CA TYR A 380 11.74 12.98 6.43
C TYR A 380 11.69 11.75 7.34
N THR A 381 10.44 11.34 7.67
CA THR A 381 10.17 10.12 8.43
C THR A 381 9.28 9.18 7.66
N VAL A 382 9.50 7.87 7.86
CA VAL A 382 8.65 6.79 7.39
C VAL A 382 8.42 5.83 8.54
N LYS A 383 7.17 5.60 8.88
CA LYS A 383 6.74 4.57 9.84
C LYS A 383 6.13 3.41 9.08
N VAL A 384 6.60 2.20 9.35
CA VAL A 384 6.10 0.98 8.71
C VAL A 384 5.76 -0.08 9.74
N SER A 385 4.69 -0.84 9.50
CA SER A 385 4.45 -2.07 10.24
C SER A 385 5.13 -3.25 9.55
N PHE A 386 5.31 -4.34 10.27
CA PHE A 386 5.85 -5.56 9.70
C PHE A 386 4.97 -6.17 8.60
N ASP A 387 3.64 -5.97 8.68
CA ASP A 387 2.71 -6.38 7.62
C ASP A 387 2.98 -5.67 6.29
N THR A 388 3.51 -4.44 6.33
CA THR A 388 3.90 -3.70 5.13
C THR A 388 4.97 -4.47 4.34
N VAL A 389 5.97 -5.00 5.04
CA VAL A 389 7.08 -5.75 4.40
C VAL A 389 6.54 -6.98 3.70
N VAL A 390 5.67 -7.77 4.36
CA VAL A 390 5.04 -8.96 3.76
C VAL A 390 4.29 -8.58 2.50
N LYS A 391 3.39 -7.62 2.59
CA LYS A 391 2.53 -7.19 1.48
C LYS A 391 3.34 -6.65 0.30
N VAL A 392 4.34 -5.82 0.56
CA VAL A 392 5.20 -5.24 -0.50
C VAL A 392 6.01 -6.33 -1.19
N VAL A 393 6.65 -7.22 -0.43
CA VAL A 393 7.46 -8.31 -1.00
C VAL A 393 6.61 -9.26 -1.84
N ASP A 394 5.40 -9.61 -1.40
CA ASP A 394 4.50 -10.48 -2.15
C ASP A 394 4.03 -9.81 -3.46
N GLN A 395 3.72 -8.51 -3.43
CA GLN A 395 3.37 -7.75 -4.64
C GLN A 395 4.52 -7.62 -5.64
N LEU A 396 5.76 -7.63 -5.15
CA LEU A 396 6.96 -7.70 -5.98
C LEU A 396 7.26 -9.14 -6.49
N ASN A 397 6.38 -10.10 -6.17
CA ASN A 397 6.57 -11.51 -6.47
C ASN A 397 7.86 -12.08 -5.85
N GLY A 398 8.16 -11.65 -4.62
CA GLY A 398 9.32 -12.06 -3.85
C GLY A 398 10.57 -11.22 -4.13
N ILE A 399 11.51 -11.27 -3.20
CA ILE A 399 12.83 -10.62 -3.27
C ILE A 399 13.95 -11.64 -3.15
N VAL A 400 15.16 -11.26 -3.52
CA VAL A 400 16.36 -12.08 -3.35
C VAL A 400 17.13 -11.61 -2.13
N ILE A 401 17.30 -12.49 -1.15
CA ILE A 401 18.17 -12.28 0.02
C ILE A 401 19.43 -13.13 -0.12
N ASP A 402 20.48 -12.80 0.64
CA ASP A 402 21.74 -13.50 0.72
C ASP A 402 21.96 -13.96 2.17
N SER A 403 21.72 -15.23 2.47
CA SER A 403 21.85 -15.78 3.82
C SER A 403 23.29 -16.29 4.04
N ASP A 404 23.90 -15.95 5.15
CA ASP A 404 25.23 -16.41 5.52
C ASP A 404 25.23 -17.77 6.24
N GLN A 405 24.05 -18.30 6.57
CA GLN A 405 23.90 -19.61 7.20
C GLN A 405 22.58 -20.32 6.82
N GLU A 406 22.56 -21.62 7.05
CA GLU A 406 21.35 -22.43 6.89
C GLU A 406 20.44 -22.28 8.11
N MET A 407 19.14 -22.06 7.87
CA MET A 407 18.14 -21.91 8.92
C MET A 407 16.80 -22.50 8.47
N ASN A 408 16.09 -23.12 9.43
CA ASN A 408 14.71 -23.56 9.23
C ASN A 408 13.85 -22.94 10.36
N LEU A 409 13.09 -21.92 10.01
CA LEU A 409 12.39 -21.07 10.96
C LEU A 409 10.88 -21.03 10.65
N LYS A 410 10.05 -21.02 11.67
CA LYS A 410 8.61 -20.81 11.48
C LYS A 410 8.34 -19.37 11.05
N ALA A 411 7.49 -19.18 10.05
CA ALA A 411 7.08 -17.86 9.60
C ALA A 411 6.34 -17.10 10.71
N THR A 412 6.48 -15.78 10.71
CA THR A 412 5.90 -14.94 11.77
C THR A 412 4.39 -14.87 11.67
N GLY A 413 3.85 -14.67 10.47
CA GLY A 413 2.41 -14.51 10.21
C GLY A 413 1.67 -15.86 10.11
N ASN A 414 2.32 -16.86 9.51
CA ASN A 414 1.76 -18.19 9.31
C ASN A 414 2.61 -19.24 10.04
N LYS A 415 2.20 -19.64 11.23
CA LYS A 415 2.93 -20.58 12.11
C LYS A 415 3.07 -21.99 11.50
N ASP A 416 2.23 -22.37 10.55
CA ASP A 416 2.29 -23.67 9.89
C ASP A 416 3.35 -23.67 8.77
N LYS A 417 3.71 -22.50 8.26
CA LYS A 417 4.72 -22.35 7.23
C LYS A 417 6.13 -22.35 7.83
N THR A 418 7.02 -23.12 7.22
CA THR A 418 8.45 -23.10 7.55
C THR A 418 9.21 -22.38 6.45
N CYS A 419 10.02 -21.39 6.84
CA CYS A 419 10.95 -20.70 5.97
C CYS A 419 12.32 -21.36 6.07
N SER A 420 12.77 -21.94 4.97
CA SER A 420 14.08 -22.59 4.87
C SER A 420 15.05 -21.65 4.15
N TYR A 421 16.19 -21.40 4.76
CA TYR A 421 17.25 -20.58 4.21
C TYR A 421 18.49 -21.44 3.99
N VAL A 422 19.12 -21.27 2.83
CA VAL A 422 20.41 -21.88 2.48
C VAL A 422 21.47 -20.79 2.42
N VAL A 423 22.73 -21.16 2.57
CA VAL A 423 23.84 -20.22 2.39
C VAL A 423 23.85 -19.68 0.98
N GLY A 424 23.92 -18.35 0.83
CA GLY A 424 23.95 -17.66 -0.44
C GLY A 424 22.61 -17.08 -0.88
N LYS A 425 22.56 -16.63 -2.13
CA LYS A 425 21.41 -15.91 -2.69
C LYS A 425 20.22 -16.84 -2.97
N GLN A 426 19.06 -16.45 -2.47
CA GLN A 426 17.82 -17.18 -2.68
C GLN A 426 16.61 -16.25 -2.72
N LYS A 427 15.59 -16.66 -3.47
CA LYS A 427 14.32 -15.94 -3.54
C LYS A 427 13.42 -16.33 -2.37
N VAL A 428 12.84 -15.33 -1.70
CA VAL A 428 11.88 -15.52 -0.61
C VAL A 428 10.61 -14.69 -0.85
N ASP A 429 9.48 -15.17 -0.33
CA ASP A 429 8.23 -14.42 -0.26
C ASP A 429 8.17 -13.50 0.96
N GLY A 430 7.05 -12.78 1.14
CA GLY A 430 6.89 -11.79 2.19
C GLY A 430 7.02 -12.35 3.61
N ASP A 431 6.37 -13.49 3.89
CA ASP A 431 6.45 -14.11 5.22
C ASP A 431 7.89 -14.50 5.58
N CYS A 432 8.62 -15.08 4.61
CA CYS A 432 10.00 -15.50 4.83
C CYS A 432 10.96 -14.31 4.83
N ALA A 433 10.71 -13.25 4.03
CA ALA A 433 11.47 -12.01 4.12
C ALA A 433 11.33 -11.36 5.49
N LEU A 434 10.11 -11.29 6.03
CA LEU A 434 9.87 -10.78 7.38
C LEU A 434 10.53 -11.66 8.45
N ARG A 435 10.43 -13.00 8.32
CA ARG A 435 11.06 -13.90 9.28
C ARG A 435 12.58 -13.78 9.29
N PHE A 436 13.20 -13.60 8.12
CA PHE A 436 14.63 -13.30 7.96
C PHE A 436 15.00 -11.97 8.63
N ALA A 437 14.27 -10.90 8.35
CA ALA A 437 14.48 -9.58 8.94
C ALA A 437 14.30 -9.53 10.47
N ARG A 438 13.60 -10.49 11.06
CA ARG A 438 13.37 -10.59 12.52
C ARG A 438 14.27 -11.60 13.22
N GLU A 439 15.08 -12.38 12.46
CA GLU A 439 15.92 -13.41 13.06
C GLU A 439 17.10 -12.78 13.84
N ARG A 440 17.28 -13.24 15.05
CA ARG A 440 18.38 -12.84 15.95
C ARG A 440 19.01 -14.02 16.68
N LYS A 441 18.22 -15.05 16.99
CA LYS A 441 18.66 -16.15 17.87
C LYS A 441 19.63 -17.09 17.19
N SER A 442 19.57 -17.18 15.86
CA SER A 442 20.47 -18.00 15.06
C SER A 442 21.88 -17.39 14.94
N TYR A 443 22.03 -16.13 15.31
CA TYR A 443 23.27 -15.38 15.13
C TYR A 443 23.97 -15.06 16.45
N LYS A 444 25.31 -15.18 16.48
CA LYS A 444 26.11 -14.85 17.67
C LYS A 444 26.00 -13.38 18.08
N THR A 445 25.87 -12.50 17.10
CA THR A 445 25.74 -11.05 17.28
C THR A 445 24.31 -10.59 17.54
N GLY A 446 23.33 -11.53 17.48
CA GLY A 446 21.95 -11.32 17.87
C GLY A 446 21.27 -10.14 17.19
N ASP A 447 20.99 -9.10 17.94
CA ASP A 447 20.25 -7.93 17.48
C ASP A 447 20.96 -7.14 16.39
N ARG A 448 22.29 -7.07 16.41
CA ARG A 448 23.09 -6.40 15.38
C ARG A 448 22.90 -7.07 14.02
N HIS A 449 22.99 -8.41 13.96
CA HIS A 449 22.76 -9.16 12.71
C HIS A 449 21.33 -8.99 12.20
N ARG A 450 20.37 -8.88 13.12
CA ARG A 450 18.98 -8.55 12.73
C ARG A 450 18.93 -7.21 11.97
N GLY A 451 19.66 -6.18 12.41
CA GLY A 451 19.78 -4.91 11.68
C GLY A 451 20.37 -5.08 10.28
N GLU A 452 21.39 -5.93 10.14
CA GLU A 452 21.98 -6.28 8.84
C GLU A 452 20.97 -6.95 7.92
N ASN A 453 20.19 -7.92 8.42
CA ASN A 453 19.12 -8.58 7.68
C ASN A 453 18.03 -7.60 7.26
N GLN A 454 17.64 -6.65 8.11
CA GLN A 454 16.66 -5.61 7.81
C GLN A 454 17.14 -4.72 6.66
N MET A 455 18.39 -4.25 6.72
CA MET A 455 19.00 -3.46 5.64
C MET A 455 19.08 -4.24 4.33
N GLN A 456 19.37 -5.55 4.41
CA GLN A 456 19.43 -6.42 3.25
C GLN A 456 18.04 -6.56 2.59
N VAL A 457 16.96 -6.72 3.36
CA VAL A 457 15.58 -6.76 2.85
C VAL A 457 15.20 -5.44 2.18
N ILE A 458 15.54 -4.29 2.78
CA ILE A 458 15.30 -2.97 2.18
C ILE A 458 16.07 -2.84 0.86
N THR A 459 17.35 -3.22 0.84
CA THR A 459 18.18 -3.20 -0.37
C THR A 459 17.59 -4.09 -1.48
N ALA A 460 17.11 -5.27 -1.14
CA ALA A 460 16.49 -6.18 -2.09
C ALA A 460 15.17 -5.62 -2.66
N ILE A 461 14.35 -4.93 -1.85
CA ILE A 461 13.14 -4.23 -2.31
C ILE A 461 13.53 -3.09 -3.27
N VAL A 462 14.48 -2.24 -2.91
CA VAL A 462 14.97 -1.12 -3.77
C VAL A 462 15.51 -1.66 -5.09
N SER A 463 16.33 -2.70 -5.05
CA SER A 463 16.87 -3.36 -6.25
C SER A 463 15.75 -3.89 -7.14
N LYS A 464 14.77 -4.58 -6.54
CA LYS A 464 13.63 -5.14 -7.26
C LYS A 464 12.76 -4.09 -7.94
N LEU A 465 12.48 -2.99 -7.25
CA LEU A 465 11.77 -1.83 -7.82
C LEU A 465 12.55 -1.18 -8.97
N SER A 466 13.89 -1.23 -8.92
CA SER A 466 14.76 -0.65 -9.96
C SER A 466 14.93 -1.53 -11.18
N GLU A 467 14.64 -2.85 -11.10
CA GLU A 467 14.80 -3.80 -12.22
C GLU A 467 13.88 -3.49 -13.41
N SER A 468 12.66 -2.98 -13.15
CA SER A 468 11.67 -2.76 -14.19
C SER A 468 10.78 -1.55 -13.90
N LYS A 469 10.53 -0.76 -14.95
CA LYS A 469 9.54 0.33 -14.88
C LYS A 469 8.12 -0.17 -14.55
N ASP A 470 7.82 -1.43 -14.84
CA ASP A 470 6.51 -2.03 -14.55
C ASP A 470 6.24 -2.08 -13.03
N TYR A 471 7.26 -2.38 -12.22
CA TYR A 471 7.13 -2.31 -10.77
C TYR A 471 6.89 -0.89 -10.26
N ILE A 472 7.57 0.10 -10.88
CA ILE A 472 7.37 1.52 -10.56
C ILE A 472 5.95 1.97 -10.94
N LEU A 473 5.45 1.56 -12.11
CA LEU A 473 4.08 1.87 -12.52
C LEU A 473 3.02 1.20 -11.64
N ARG A 474 3.31 0.01 -11.10
CA ARG A 474 2.44 -0.69 -10.16
C ARG A 474 2.64 -0.27 -8.71
N LEU A 475 3.62 0.58 -8.42
CA LEU A 475 3.91 1.04 -7.07
C LEU A 475 2.67 1.58 -6.32
N PRO A 476 1.75 2.34 -6.96
CA PRO A 476 0.51 2.78 -6.31
C PRO A 476 -0.39 1.63 -5.83
N GLU A 477 -0.48 0.56 -6.60
CA GLU A 477 -1.24 -0.65 -6.22
C GLU A 477 -0.55 -1.38 -5.07
N ILE A 478 0.78 -1.54 -5.17
CA ILE A 478 1.62 -2.17 -4.15
C ILE A 478 1.47 -1.44 -2.81
N LEU A 479 1.60 -0.13 -2.85
CA LEU A 479 1.55 0.71 -1.64
C LEU A 479 0.12 0.90 -1.11
N ASN A 480 -0.91 0.87 -1.96
CA ASN A 480 -2.30 0.97 -1.51
C ASN A 480 -2.71 -0.22 -0.63
N ILE A 481 -2.19 -1.42 -0.92
CA ILE A 481 -2.39 -2.61 -0.09
C ILE A 481 -1.73 -2.45 1.29
N ALA A 482 -0.64 -1.68 1.35
CA ALA A 482 0.10 -1.40 2.57
C ALA A 482 -0.30 -0.05 3.23
N ALA A 483 -1.23 0.72 2.65
CA ALA A 483 -1.54 2.09 3.06
C ALA A 483 -2.00 2.22 4.53
N ASP A 484 -2.67 1.19 5.08
CA ASP A 484 -3.07 1.16 6.50
C ASP A 484 -1.91 0.86 7.47
N SER A 485 -0.77 0.46 6.92
CA SER A 485 0.40 -0.01 7.64
C SER A 485 1.65 0.82 7.34
N PHE A 486 1.46 2.01 6.71
CA PHE A 486 2.51 2.91 6.26
C PHE A 486 2.10 4.37 6.49
N GLU A 487 3.01 5.17 7.03
CA GLU A 487 2.86 6.61 7.25
C GLU A 487 4.17 7.32 6.92
N THR A 488 4.11 8.53 6.34
CA THR A 488 5.30 9.30 6.00
C THR A 488 5.09 10.79 6.14
N SER A 489 6.18 11.52 6.42
CA SER A 489 6.20 12.98 6.37
C SER A 489 6.53 13.55 4.99
N LEU A 490 6.88 12.70 4.00
CA LEU A 490 7.02 13.13 2.61
C LEU A 490 5.68 13.69 2.11
N THR A 491 5.75 14.79 1.38
CA THR A 491 4.55 15.36 0.76
C THR A 491 4.12 14.53 -0.47
N ARG A 492 2.88 14.72 -0.92
CA ARG A 492 2.40 14.12 -2.18
C ARG A 492 3.30 14.48 -3.36
N ASP A 493 3.75 15.74 -3.41
CA ASP A 493 4.59 16.23 -4.50
C ASP A 493 6.00 15.63 -4.43
N ASP A 494 6.55 15.38 -3.25
CA ASP A 494 7.82 14.69 -3.09
C ASP A 494 7.74 13.27 -3.64
N ILE A 495 6.74 12.50 -3.20
CA ILE A 495 6.54 11.12 -3.65
C ILE A 495 6.32 11.07 -5.17
N SER A 496 5.42 11.89 -5.69
CA SER A 496 5.11 11.93 -7.13
C SER A 496 6.33 12.36 -7.96
N SER A 497 7.10 13.33 -7.48
CA SER A 497 8.30 13.83 -8.15
C SER A 497 9.40 12.76 -8.17
N PHE A 498 9.60 12.03 -7.06
CA PHE A 498 10.57 10.95 -6.96
C PHE A 498 10.22 9.79 -7.90
N ILE A 499 8.95 9.37 -7.93
CA ILE A 499 8.45 8.34 -8.87
C ILE A 499 8.67 8.80 -10.31
N ARG A 500 8.30 10.05 -10.64
CA ARG A 500 8.49 10.61 -11.99
C ARG A 500 9.98 10.64 -12.37
N MET A 501 10.86 11.03 -11.45
CA MET A 501 12.31 11.00 -11.69
C MET A 501 12.77 9.58 -12.01
N GLN A 502 12.36 8.59 -11.22
CA GLN A 502 12.74 7.19 -11.43
C GLN A 502 12.22 6.64 -12.78
N LEU A 503 10.98 6.96 -13.17
CA LEU A 503 10.41 6.56 -14.47
C LEU A 503 11.16 7.18 -15.66
N ASN A 504 11.58 8.44 -15.54
CA ASN A 504 12.28 9.14 -16.59
C ASN A 504 13.75 8.70 -16.72
N ASN A 505 14.46 8.62 -15.59
CA ASN A 505 15.90 8.40 -15.55
C ASN A 505 16.27 6.91 -15.52
N GLY A 506 15.42 6.06 -14.93
CA GLY A 506 15.71 4.63 -14.74
C GLY A 506 16.96 4.43 -13.88
N THR A 507 17.10 5.25 -12.83
CA THR A 507 18.28 5.23 -11.95
C THR A 507 18.45 3.84 -11.34
N ASN A 508 19.63 3.26 -11.52
CA ASN A 508 20.04 2.04 -10.83
C ASN A 508 20.74 2.45 -9.52
N TRP A 509 20.03 2.29 -8.40
CA TRP A 509 20.50 2.74 -7.10
C TRP A 509 21.63 1.85 -6.55
N GLN A 510 22.74 2.48 -6.16
CA GLN A 510 23.81 1.83 -5.43
C GLN A 510 23.53 1.97 -3.94
N VAL A 511 23.33 0.85 -3.25
CA VAL A 511 23.01 0.82 -1.81
C VAL A 511 24.21 0.32 -1.04
N GLU A 512 24.71 1.14 -0.09
CA GLU A 512 25.71 0.78 0.92
C GLU A 512 25.00 0.67 2.27
N SER A 513 25.44 -0.24 3.14
CA SER A 513 24.87 -0.46 4.46
C SER A 513 25.95 -0.46 5.53
N ILE A 514 25.70 0.25 6.63
CA ILE A 514 26.53 0.25 7.83
C ILE A 514 25.65 0.16 9.07
N SER A 515 26.24 -0.23 10.20
CA SER A 515 25.55 -0.29 11.49
C SER A 515 26.34 0.43 12.57
N VAL A 516 25.66 1.12 13.46
CA VAL A 516 26.24 1.58 14.72
C VAL A 516 26.46 0.36 15.62
N ASP A 517 27.62 0.28 16.26
CA ASP A 517 28.04 -0.82 17.13
C ASP A 517 28.23 -0.36 18.58
N GLY A 518 28.28 -1.31 19.50
CA GLY A 518 28.49 -1.02 20.92
C GLY A 518 28.62 -2.27 21.79
N ALA A 519 28.73 -2.06 23.09
CA ALA A 519 28.87 -3.11 24.08
C ALA A 519 27.59 -3.28 24.90
N GLY A 520 27.18 -4.54 25.17
CA GLY A 520 26.05 -4.84 26.03
C GLY A 520 26.31 -4.46 27.49
N SER A 521 25.30 -3.92 28.17
CA SER A 521 25.34 -3.54 29.58
C SER A 521 23.95 -3.64 30.20
N MET A 522 23.90 -3.70 31.55
CA MET A 522 22.65 -3.59 32.31
C MET A 522 22.57 -2.20 32.92
N GLN A 523 21.58 -1.39 32.55
CA GLN A 523 21.44 -0.01 33.01
C GLN A 523 19.99 0.31 33.39
N GLY A 524 19.79 1.21 34.37
CA GLY A 524 18.50 1.84 34.58
C GLY A 524 18.07 2.64 33.35
N THR A 525 16.78 2.74 33.09
CA THR A 525 16.24 3.44 31.92
C THR A 525 15.20 4.47 32.34
N TYR A 526 15.06 5.52 31.52
CA TYR A 526 14.10 6.60 31.77
C TYR A 526 12.66 6.08 31.86
N SER A 527 12.30 5.10 31.03
CA SER A 527 10.94 4.52 31.03
C SER A 527 10.66 3.61 32.21
N MET A 528 11.66 2.92 32.77
CA MET A 528 11.49 1.94 33.86
C MET A 528 11.94 2.44 35.22
N GLY A 529 12.88 3.38 35.28
CA GLY A 529 13.51 3.85 36.51
C GLY A 529 14.91 3.25 36.76
N ALA A 530 15.63 3.83 37.73
CA ALA A 530 16.99 3.44 38.06
C ALA A 530 17.09 2.05 38.70
N ASN A 531 16.06 1.64 39.42
CA ASN A 531 16.08 0.44 40.26
C ASN A 531 15.78 -0.86 39.51
N ARG A 532 15.39 -0.78 38.24
CA ARG A 532 15.11 -1.94 37.40
C ARG A 532 15.96 -1.87 36.12
N PRO A 533 17.24 -2.32 36.19
CA PRO A 533 18.13 -2.27 35.06
C PRO A 533 17.68 -3.19 33.92
N LEU A 534 17.71 -2.67 32.71
CA LEU A 534 17.45 -3.41 31.48
C LEU A 534 18.75 -3.64 30.69
N TYR A 535 18.75 -4.65 29.83
CA TYR A 535 19.81 -4.80 28.85
C TYR A 535 19.78 -3.62 27.88
N VAL A 536 20.93 -2.98 27.68
CA VAL A 536 21.16 -1.88 26.76
C VAL A 536 22.46 -2.09 25.99
N MET A 537 22.61 -1.43 24.86
CA MET A 537 23.86 -1.33 24.12
C MET A 537 24.48 0.06 24.34
N ILE A 538 25.61 0.12 25.01
CA ILE A 538 26.41 1.34 25.11
C ILE A 538 27.11 1.56 23.78
N PRO A 539 26.79 2.64 23.02
CA PRO A 539 27.32 2.85 21.69
C PRO A 539 28.84 3.08 21.72
N ASN A 540 29.56 2.49 20.74
CA ASN A 540 30.97 2.74 20.53
C ASN A 540 31.12 4.07 19.77
N GLN A 541 31.86 5.01 20.36
CA GLN A 541 32.02 6.37 19.81
C GLN A 541 32.73 6.36 18.44
N GLU A 542 33.66 5.45 18.18
CA GLU A 542 34.31 5.31 16.89
C GLU A 542 33.31 4.88 15.81
N SER A 543 32.45 3.90 16.12
CA SER A 543 31.38 3.47 15.23
C SER A 543 30.37 4.59 14.93
N VAL A 544 30.00 5.37 15.95
CA VAL A 544 29.15 6.56 15.81
C VAL A 544 29.80 7.60 14.89
N ASN A 545 31.06 7.91 15.13
CA ASN A 545 31.82 8.88 14.33
C ASN A 545 31.94 8.43 12.87
N ASN A 546 32.17 7.13 12.64
CA ASN A 546 32.19 6.55 11.29
C ASN A 546 30.85 6.72 10.60
N ALA A 547 29.75 6.40 11.29
CA ALA A 547 28.39 6.58 10.75
C ALA A 547 28.13 8.04 10.37
N VAL A 548 28.44 8.99 11.25
CA VAL A 548 28.30 10.44 10.99
C VAL A 548 29.16 10.89 9.80
N SER A 549 30.40 10.42 9.72
CA SER A 549 31.28 10.74 8.59
C SER A 549 30.72 10.25 7.26
N LYS A 550 30.22 9.02 7.22
CA LYS A 550 29.56 8.43 6.04
C LYS A 550 28.29 9.17 5.64
N ILE A 551 27.44 9.52 6.61
CA ILE A 551 26.23 10.32 6.35
C ILE A 551 26.63 11.65 5.68
N ARG A 552 27.62 12.36 6.22
CA ARG A 552 28.10 13.64 5.66
C ARG A 552 28.69 13.47 4.25
N GLU A 553 29.43 12.38 4.00
CA GLU A 553 29.96 12.04 2.68
C GLU A 553 28.80 11.90 1.64
N TYR A 554 27.71 11.21 1.99
CA TYR A 554 26.58 11.01 1.10
C TYR A 554 25.73 12.27 0.92
N LEU A 555 25.68 13.15 1.91
CA LEU A 555 25.01 14.44 1.84
C LEU A 555 25.82 15.48 1.04
N SER A 556 27.12 15.28 0.85
CA SER A 556 27.92 16.19 0.03
C SER A 556 27.48 16.11 -1.44
N VAL A 557 27.29 17.28 -2.07
CA VAL A 557 26.86 17.43 -3.48
C VAL A 557 27.96 17.00 -4.46
#